data_4c5e99934ac5751e181c16bdfc4d9d15
#
_entry.id   4c5e99934ac5751e181c16bdfc4d9d15
#
_cell.length_a   1.000
_cell.length_b   1.000
_cell.length_c   1.000
_cell.angle_alpha   90.00
_cell.angle_beta   90.00
_cell.angle_gamma   90.00
#
_symmetry.space_group_name_H-M   'P 1'
#
loop_
_entity.id
_entity.type
_entity.pdbx_description
1 polymer ?
#
loop_
_entity_poly.entity_id
_entity_poly.type
_entity_poly.pdbx_seq_one_letter_code
_entity_poly.pdbx_strand_id
1 'polypeptide(L)'
;MARKARMSKGKTMKPNFFVFCEGETEVTYIKYLRSLYHVPIQIIPKKSDSNISGKYIENCKRDYVTTKNDVTFLMFDLDVDGMLERLQKIKDAILLVSNPCIELWFLLHYDYYCSALDTSVFSYTHLTL
;
A
#
# COMPACT_ATOMS: atom_id res chain seq x y z
N MET A 1 34.19 -33.56 -3.48
CA MET A 1 34.45 -32.26 -4.05
C MET A 1 33.42 -31.27 -3.59
N ALA A 2 33.82 -30.38 -2.78
CA ALA A 2 32.91 -29.38 -2.29
C ALA A 2 32.27 -28.73 -3.50
N ARG A 3 31.02 -29.00 -3.71
CA ARG A 3 30.19 -28.16 -4.53
C ARG A 3 30.50 -26.76 -4.10
N LYS A 4 31.31 -26.11 -4.87
CA LYS A 4 31.56 -24.70 -4.67
C LYS A 4 30.20 -24.13 -4.45
N ALA A 5 29.96 -23.82 -3.19
CA ALA A 5 28.69 -23.24 -2.82
C ALA A 5 28.37 -22.29 -3.96
N ARG A 6 27.31 -22.57 -4.66
CA ARG A 6 26.79 -21.62 -5.61
C ARG A 6 26.64 -20.36 -4.79
N MET A 7 27.76 -19.69 -4.72
CA MET A 7 27.72 -18.35 -4.20
C MET A 7 26.51 -17.80 -4.88
N SER A 8 25.54 -17.50 -4.08
CA SER A 8 24.31 -16.92 -4.52
C SER A 8 24.54 -15.59 -5.25
N LYS A 9 25.45 -15.60 -6.22
CA LYS A 9 25.75 -14.42 -7.04
C LYS A 9 24.49 -13.87 -7.73
N GLY A 10 23.41 -14.62 -7.74
CA GLY A 10 22.18 -14.18 -8.31
C GLY A 10 21.02 -14.14 -7.34
N LYS A 11 21.23 -14.54 -6.08
CA LYS A 11 20.13 -14.58 -5.11
C LYS A 11 20.25 -13.48 -4.09
N THR A 12 20.30 -12.25 -4.56
CA THR A 12 19.93 -11.14 -3.71
C THR A 12 18.45 -11.31 -3.39
N MET A 13 18.12 -11.31 -2.10
CA MET A 13 16.73 -11.34 -1.70
C MET A 13 16.01 -10.14 -2.30
N LYS A 14 14.83 -10.40 -2.86
CA LYS A 14 14.01 -9.32 -3.38
C LYS A 14 13.60 -8.42 -2.23
N PRO A 15 13.69 -7.09 -2.39
CA PRO A 15 13.20 -6.19 -1.36
C PRO A 15 11.69 -6.35 -1.19
N ASN A 16 11.22 -6.16 0.03
CA ASN A 16 9.80 -6.23 0.35
C ASN A 16 9.20 -4.82 0.28
N PHE A 17 8.10 -4.71 -0.46
CA PHE A 17 7.28 -3.49 -0.45
C PHE A 17 6.02 -3.80 0.36
N PHE A 18 6.03 -3.38 1.61
CA PHE A 18 4.87 -3.54 2.49
C PHE A 18 3.88 -2.41 2.19
N VAL A 19 2.67 -2.76 1.82
CA VAL A 19 1.62 -1.78 1.53
C VAL A 19 0.51 -1.97 2.54
N PHE A 20 0.43 -1.09 3.52
CA PHE A 20 -0.61 -1.13 4.53
C PHE A 20 -1.82 -0.36 4.01
N CYS A 21 -2.93 -1.04 3.89
CA CYS A 21 -4.14 -0.53 3.28
C CYS A 21 -5.24 -0.39 4.32
N GLU A 22 -6.10 0.62 4.15
CA GLU A 22 -7.19 0.86 5.07
C GLU A 22 -8.27 -0.23 4.97
N GLY A 23 -8.57 -0.69 3.74
CA GLY A 23 -9.65 -1.63 3.53
C GLY A 23 -9.40 -2.61 2.40
N GLU A 24 -10.41 -3.40 2.08
CA GLU A 24 -10.33 -4.48 1.09
C GLU A 24 -10.15 -3.95 -0.34
N THR A 25 -10.73 -2.79 -0.65
CA THR A 25 -10.64 -2.21 -1.99
C THR A 25 -9.19 -1.93 -2.35
N GLU A 26 -8.46 -1.31 -1.46
CA GLU A 26 -7.05 -0.98 -1.64
C GLU A 26 -6.20 -2.25 -1.74
N VAL A 27 -6.48 -3.23 -0.88
CA VAL A 27 -5.77 -4.52 -0.92
C VAL A 27 -5.99 -5.20 -2.26
N THR A 28 -7.22 -5.24 -2.74
CA THR A 28 -7.57 -5.84 -4.03
C THR A 28 -6.84 -5.13 -5.18
N TYR A 29 -6.80 -3.81 -5.13
CA TYR A 29 -6.11 -3.01 -6.13
C TYR A 29 -4.61 -3.32 -6.17
N ILE A 30 -3.96 -3.40 -5.01
CA ILE A 30 -2.54 -3.72 -4.93
C ILE A 30 -2.25 -5.13 -5.42
N LYS A 31 -3.11 -6.10 -5.08
CA LYS A 31 -2.98 -7.47 -5.59
C LYS A 31 -3.11 -7.52 -7.11
N TYR A 32 -4.00 -6.72 -7.67
CA TYR A 32 -4.16 -6.60 -9.11
C TYR A 32 -2.90 -6.04 -9.76
N LEU A 33 -2.36 -4.95 -9.23
CA LEU A 33 -1.12 -4.38 -9.74
C LEU A 33 0.03 -5.38 -9.65
N ARG A 34 0.11 -6.13 -8.56
CA ARG A 34 1.14 -7.15 -8.38
C ARG A 34 1.06 -8.23 -9.45
N SER A 35 -0.15 -8.64 -9.81
CA SER A 35 -0.33 -9.65 -10.85
C SER A 35 -0.08 -9.11 -12.25
N LEU A 36 -0.29 -7.80 -12.46
CA LEU A 36 -0.13 -7.16 -13.76
C LEU A 36 1.33 -6.84 -14.06
N TYR A 37 2.06 -6.37 -13.06
CA TYR A 37 3.46 -5.95 -13.20
C TYR A 37 4.39 -6.94 -12.51
N HIS A 38 5.21 -7.64 -13.30
CA HIS A 38 6.19 -8.59 -12.78
C HIS A 38 7.51 -7.87 -12.51
N VAL A 39 7.60 -7.20 -11.38
CA VAL A 39 8.80 -6.46 -10.99
C VAL A 39 9.62 -7.27 -9.99
N PRO A 40 10.95 -7.03 -9.90
CA PRO A 40 11.82 -7.80 -8.99
C PRO A 40 11.71 -7.31 -7.54
N ILE A 41 10.50 -7.14 -7.06
CA ILE A 41 10.19 -6.78 -5.67
C ILE A 41 9.06 -7.68 -5.19
N GLN A 42 8.99 -7.85 -3.89
CA GLN A 42 7.90 -8.60 -3.27
C GLN A 42 6.88 -7.62 -2.70
N ILE A 43 5.70 -7.57 -3.29
CA ILE A 43 4.64 -6.68 -2.83
C ILE A 43 3.77 -7.44 -1.83
N ILE A 44 3.65 -6.90 -0.62
CA ILE A 44 2.94 -7.53 0.49
C ILE A 44 1.82 -6.58 0.94
N PRO A 45 0.58 -6.78 0.45
CA PRO A 45 -0.53 -5.97 0.91
C PRO A 45 -1.03 -6.45 2.27
N LYS A 46 -1.34 -5.52 3.15
CA LYS A 46 -1.87 -5.78 4.49
C LYS A 46 -3.03 -4.85 4.78
N LYS A 47 -4.16 -5.41 5.21
CA LYS A 47 -5.26 -4.60 5.68
C LYS A 47 -5.00 -4.22 7.14
N SER A 48 -5.05 -2.93 7.45
CA SER A 48 -4.68 -2.44 8.76
C SER A 48 -5.73 -1.57 9.43
N ASP A 49 -6.84 -1.29 8.78
CA ASP A 49 -7.88 -0.39 9.28
C ASP A 49 -7.32 0.99 9.66
N SER A 50 -8.16 1.83 10.27
CA SER A 50 -7.79 3.19 10.64
C SER A 50 -6.89 3.28 11.88
N ASN A 51 -6.62 2.15 12.54
CA ASN A 51 -5.82 2.10 13.77
C ASN A 51 -4.34 1.80 13.50
N ILE A 52 -3.85 2.14 12.34
CA ILE A 52 -2.46 1.92 11.97
C ILE A 52 -1.51 2.65 12.92
N SER A 53 -0.44 1.99 13.30
CA SER A 53 0.61 2.56 14.15
C SER A 53 1.96 1.99 13.75
N GLY A 54 3.04 2.66 14.16
CA GLY A 54 4.39 2.16 13.93
C GLY A 54 4.61 0.78 14.55
N LYS A 55 4.05 0.57 15.73
CA LYS A 55 4.16 -0.73 16.42
C LYS A 55 3.45 -1.84 15.64
N TYR A 56 2.26 -1.57 15.11
CA TYR A 56 1.54 -2.52 14.29
C TYR A 56 2.34 -2.90 13.05
N ILE A 57 2.95 -1.92 12.41
CA ILE A 57 3.78 -2.13 11.22
C ILE A 57 4.98 -3.03 11.56
N GLU A 58 5.67 -2.76 12.65
CA GLU A 58 6.80 -3.56 13.07
C GLU A 58 6.40 -5.01 13.37
N ASN A 59 5.27 -5.20 14.04
CA ASN A 59 4.75 -6.53 14.34
C ASN A 59 4.44 -7.31 13.06
N CYS A 60 3.87 -6.67 12.07
CA CYS A 60 3.58 -7.31 10.78
C CYS A 60 4.86 -7.71 10.04
N LYS A 61 5.90 -6.89 10.15
CA LYS A 61 7.17 -7.16 9.46
C LYS A 61 7.95 -8.31 10.07
N ARG A 62 7.68 -8.69 11.32
CA ARG A 62 8.39 -9.78 12.00
C ARG A 62 8.24 -11.13 11.30
N ASP A 63 7.15 -11.33 10.59
CA ASP A 63 6.88 -12.58 9.88
C ASP A 63 7.66 -12.69 8.56
N TYR A 64 8.41 -11.69 8.20
CA TYR A 64 9.12 -11.63 6.93
C TYR A 64 10.61 -11.42 7.14
N VAL A 65 11.41 -11.99 6.24
CA VAL A 65 12.85 -11.71 6.22
C VAL A 65 13.04 -10.34 5.61
N THR A 66 13.52 -9.41 6.42
CA THR A 66 13.69 -8.02 5.99
C THR A 66 15.03 -7.80 5.30
N THR A 67 15.07 -6.85 4.38
CA THR A 67 16.28 -6.38 3.71
C THR A 67 16.43 -4.89 3.94
N LYS A 68 17.62 -4.36 3.68
CA LYS A 68 17.87 -2.92 3.83
C LYS A 68 17.17 -2.07 2.78
N ASN A 69 16.67 -2.70 1.72
CA ASN A 69 15.99 -2.02 0.62
C ASN A 69 14.47 -2.12 0.71
N ASP A 70 13.96 -2.65 1.82
CA ASP A 70 12.52 -2.74 2.04
C ASP A 70 11.90 -1.34 2.15
N VAL A 71 10.70 -1.19 1.63
CA VAL A 71 9.96 0.07 1.68
C VAL A 71 8.58 -0.19 2.28
N THR A 72 8.12 0.74 3.07
CA THR A 72 6.78 0.70 3.67
C THR A 72 5.93 1.80 3.06
N PHE A 73 4.75 1.41 2.59
CA PHE A 73 3.76 2.34 2.05
C PHE A 73 2.51 2.32 2.91
N LEU A 74 1.91 3.47 3.10
CA LEU A 74 0.63 3.62 3.80
C LEU A 74 -0.39 4.15 2.80
N MET A 75 -1.36 3.31 2.42
CA MET A 75 -2.39 3.66 1.44
C MET A 75 -3.71 3.88 2.17
N PHE A 76 -4.04 5.14 2.38
CA PHE A 76 -5.18 5.53 3.20
C PHE A 76 -5.97 6.67 2.55
N ASP A 77 -7.25 6.73 2.90
CA ASP A 77 -8.13 7.81 2.51
C ASP A 77 -8.03 8.95 3.53
N LEU A 78 -8.11 10.18 3.06
CA LEU A 78 -8.07 11.37 3.91
C LEU A 78 -9.47 11.93 4.16
N ASP A 79 -10.46 11.05 4.31
CA ASP A 79 -11.84 11.46 4.55
C ASP A 79 -12.16 11.68 6.02
N VAL A 80 -11.26 11.33 6.91
CA VAL A 80 -11.39 11.53 8.36
C VAL A 80 -10.43 12.61 8.80
N ASP A 81 -10.95 13.58 9.58
CA ASP A 81 -10.13 14.66 10.11
C ASP A 81 -9.01 14.12 11.00
N GLY A 82 -7.80 14.66 10.81
CA GLY A 82 -6.64 14.25 11.59
C GLY A 82 -5.92 13.03 11.08
N MET A 83 -6.42 12.38 10.02
CA MET A 83 -5.79 11.17 9.49
C MET A 83 -4.40 11.46 8.91
N LEU A 84 -4.25 12.54 8.16
CA LEU A 84 -2.96 12.90 7.57
C LEU A 84 -1.91 13.11 8.66
N GLU A 85 -2.26 13.82 9.71
CA GLU A 85 -1.34 14.09 10.83
C GLU A 85 -0.94 12.78 11.53
N ARG A 86 -1.88 11.85 11.70
CA ARG A 86 -1.57 10.54 12.27
C ARG A 86 -0.59 9.76 11.41
N LEU A 87 -0.82 9.74 10.10
CA LEU A 87 0.06 9.01 9.18
C LEU A 87 1.45 9.63 9.13
N GLN A 88 1.54 10.95 9.19
CA GLN A 88 2.82 11.64 9.17
C GLN A 88 3.68 11.37 10.42
N LYS A 89 3.07 10.94 11.51
CA LYS A 89 3.81 10.55 12.72
C LYS A 89 4.49 9.19 12.59
N ILE A 90 4.10 8.41 11.62
CA ILE A 90 4.73 7.11 11.37
C ILE A 90 6.00 7.34 10.58
N LYS A 91 7.13 6.96 11.16
CA LYS A 91 8.44 7.18 10.55
C LYS A 91 8.75 6.12 9.49
N ASP A 92 9.59 6.49 8.54
CA ASP A 92 10.12 5.58 7.53
C ASP A 92 9.05 4.93 6.67
N ALA A 93 7.99 5.69 6.37
CA ALA A 93 6.91 5.22 5.52
C ALA A 93 6.59 6.26 4.45
N ILE A 94 6.22 5.78 3.28
CA ILE A 94 5.79 6.63 2.17
C ILE A 94 4.27 6.64 2.15
N LEU A 95 3.69 7.83 2.14
CA LEU A 95 2.24 7.98 2.16
C LEU A 95 1.69 7.98 0.74
N LEU A 96 0.75 7.07 0.49
CA LEU A 96 -0.03 7.02 -0.74
C LEU A 96 -1.48 7.33 -0.36
N VAL A 97 -1.77 8.61 -0.22
CA VAL A 97 -3.05 9.05 0.31
C VAL A 97 -3.95 9.59 -0.79
N SER A 98 -5.24 9.36 -0.63
CA SER A 98 -6.28 9.83 -1.55
C SER A 98 -7.21 10.78 -0.80
N ASN A 99 -7.55 11.89 -1.41
CA ASN A 99 -8.45 12.87 -0.82
C ASN A 99 -9.62 13.12 -1.77
N PRO A 100 -10.86 12.71 -1.44
CA PRO A 100 -11.23 12.13 -0.13
C PRO A 100 -10.96 10.62 -0.02
N CYS A 101 -10.93 9.88 -1.13
CA CYS A 101 -10.80 8.43 -1.09
C CYS A 101 -10.21 7.87 -2.40
N ILE A 102 -9.82 6.60 -2.37
CA ILE A 102 -9.16 5.95 -3.52
C ILE A 102 -10.09 5.86 -4.74
N GLU A 103 -11.39 5.88 -4.54
CA GLU A 103 -12.35 5.83 -5.64
C GLU A 103 -12.20 7.02 -6.59
N LEU A 104 -11.71 8.16 -6.11
CA LEU A 104 -11.37 9.29 -6.97
C LEU A 104 -10.27 8.89 -7.97
N TRP A 105 -9.27 8.17 -7.52
CA TRP A 105 -8.20 7.68 -8.39
C TRP A 105 -8.77 6.79 -9.49
N PHE A 106 -9.71 5.91 -9.15
CA PHE A 106 -10.35 5.04 -10.14
C PHE A 106 -11.18 5.86 -11.14
N LEU A 107 -11.94 6.85 -10.65
CA LEU A 107 -12.74 7.71 -11.52
C LEU A 107 -11.87 8.50 -12.51
N LEU A 108 -10.71 8.98 -12.08
CA LEU A 108 -9.80 9.74 -12.93
C LEU A 108 -9.26 8.93 -14.10
N HIS A 109 -9.33 7.61 -14.05
CA HIS A 109 -8.98 6.76 -15.18
C HIS A 109 -10.05 6.75 -16.28
N TYR A 110 -11.27 7.15 -15.93
CA TYR A 110 -12.40 7.18 -16.88
C TYR A 110 -12.75 8.60 -17.27
N ASP A 111 -12.65 9.56 -16.35
CA ASP A 111 -13.06 10.93 -16.60
C ASP A 111 -12.27 11.88 -15.69
N TYR A 112 -12.24 13.16 -16.07
CA TYR A 112 -11.55 14.18 -15.30
C TYR A 112 -12.53 14.94 -14.42
N TYR A 113 -12.28 14.94 -13.11
CA TYR A 113 -13.08 15.63 -12.11
C TYR A 113 -12.28 16.76 -11.49
N CYS A 114 -12.80 17.97 -11.57
CA CYS A 114 -12.16 19.15 -10.98
C CYS A 114 -13.03 19.83 -9.91
N SER A 115 -14.19 19.28 -9.60
CA SER A 115 -15.04 19.78 -8.53
C SER A 115 -14.70 19.11 -7.19
N ALA A 116 -15.00 19.82 -6.07
CA ALA A 116 -14.83 19.24 -4.76
C ALA A 116 -15.83 18.09 -4.55
N LEU A 117 -15.33 16.95 -4.11
CA LEU A 117 -16.14 15.76 -3.90
C LEU A 117 -15.95 15.26 -2.46
N ASP A 118 -16.99 14.64 -1.92
CA ASP A 118 -16.92 13.98 -0.62
C ASP A 118 -17.19 12.47 -0.77
N THR A 119 -17.02 11.73 0.32
CA THR A 119 -17.16 10.27 0.31
C THR A 119 -18.58 9.81 -0.02
N SER A 120 -19.59 10.61 0.27
CA SER A 120 -20.97 10.22 -0.03
C SER A 120 -21.22 10.12 -1.54
N VAL A 121 -20.60 11.00 -2.32
CA VAL A 121 -20.67 10.95 -3.79
C VAL A 121 -20.03 9.66 -4.29
N PHE A 122 -18.90 9.28 -3.74
CA PHE A 122 -18.18 8.07 -4.18
C PHE A 122 -18.90 6.79 -3.79
N SER A 123 -19.58 6.77 -2.64
CA SER A 123 -20.38 5.62 -2.25
C SER A 123 -21.46 5.31 -3.28
N TYR A 124 -22.11 6.35 -3.79
CA TYR A 124 -23.14 6.20 -4.83
C TYR A 124 -22.52 5.75 -6.16
N THR A 125 -21.44 6.39 -6.57
CA THR A 125 -20.75 6.07 -7.83
C THR A 125 -20.21 4.64 -7.84
N HIS A 126 -19.70 4.19 -6.71
CA HIS A 126 -19.18 2.83 -6.57
C HIS A 126 -20.23 1.76 -6.81
N LEU A 127 -21.47 2.03 -6.41
CA LEU A 127 -22.58 1.11 -6.64
C LEU A 127 -22.99 1.02 -8.11
N THR A 128 -22.63 1.99 -8.94
CA THR A 128 -22.99 2.02 -10.35
C THR A 128 -21.90 1.50 -11.28
N LEU A 129 -20.73 1.26 -10.74
CA LEU A 129 -19.60 0.68 -11.48
C LEU A 129 -19.67 -0.85 -11.43
#